data_2f817479db3c7f2db5db95a6ab9e11ad
#
_entry.id   2f817479db3c7f2db5db95a6ab9e11ad
#
_cell.length_a   1.000
_cell.length_b   1.000
_cell.length_c   1.000
_cell.angle_alpha   90.00
_cell.angle_beta   90.00
_cell.angle_gamma   90.00
#
_symmetry.space_group_name_H-M   'P 1'
#
loop_
_entity.id
_entity.type
_entity.pdbx_description
1 polymer ?
#
loop_
_entity_poly.entity_id
_entity_poly.type
_entity_poly.pdbx_seq_one_letter_code
_entity_poly.pdbx_strand_id
1 'polypeptide(L)'
;MVHVIEAFFDPATDAAIRAVWRALGARGIASPGDEPSARPHLTLGVYGAIDLVNAAAPLAALATEGALVPLTFASLGLFPPSAREAVVFAAPIVTAELLALHRRVRELLAAHASDSAPYYAPGQFVPHCTLTQRCPPARIAEVLGICRTFPLPLTGQIAAYGLIATAPLRELWHSTTHRAER
;
A
#
# COMPACT_ATOMS: atom_id res chain seq x y z
N MET A 1 3.28 2.95 18.48
CA MET A 1 3.82 2.23 17.32
C MET A 1 2.64 1.53 16.69
N VAL A 2 2.41 1.65 15.40
CA VAL A 2 1.40 0.85 14.70
C VAL A 2 2.09 -0.10 13.74
N HIS A 3 1.41 -1.20 13.43
CA HIS A 3 1.87 -2.24 12.54
C HIS A 3 1.01 -2.21 11.27
N VAL A 4 1.64 -2.31 10.13
CA VAL A 4 0.99 -2.21 8.82
C VAL A 4 1.30 -3.46 8.01
N ILE A 5 0.27 -4.08 7.44
CA ILE A 5 0.46 -5.12 6.43
C ILE A 5 0.42 -4.45 5.07
N GLU A 6 1.50 -4.58 4.34
CA GLU A 6 1.70 -3.99 3.02
C GLU A 6 1.79 -5.07 1.95
N ALA A 7 1.17 -4.82 0.80
CA ALA A 7 1.33 -5.59 -0.42
C ALA A 7 2.19 -4.79 -1.39
N PHE A 8 3.32 -5.36 -1.80
CA PHE A 8 4.28 -4.76 -2.71
C PHE A 8 4.05 -5.23 -4.13
N PHE A 9 4.46 -4.43 -5.09
CA PHE A 9 4.20 -4.65 -6.51
C PHE A 9 5.37 -5.34 -7.21
N ASP A 10 5.11 -5.81 -8.42
CA ASP A 10 6.13 -6.25 -9.35
C ASP A 10 7.11 -5.10 -9.69
N PRO A 11 8.33 -5.43 -10.21
CA PRO A 11 9.36 -4.43 -10.43
C PRO A 11 8.97 -3.30 -11.40
N ALA A 12 8.12 -3.58 -12.39
CA ALA A 12 7.71 -2.56 -13.37
C ALA A 12 6.75 -1.55 -12.74
N THR A 13 5.78 -2.03 -11.97
CA THR A 13 4.83 -1.20 -11.22
C THR A 13 5.54 -0.38 -10.14
N ASP A 14 6.46 -1.00 -9.36
CA ASP A 14 7.28 -0.31 -8.36
C ASP A 14 8.08 0.84 -9.02
N ALA A 15 8.77 0.56 -10.13
CA ALA A 15 9.57 1.56 -10.84
C ALA A 15 8.74 2.74 -11.35
N ALA A 16 7.52 2.49 -11.85
CA ALA A 16 6.61 3.54 -12.32
C ALA A 16 6.16 4.47 -11.19
N ILE A 17 5.82 3.92 -10.03
CA ILE A 17 5.41 4.71 -8.85
C ILE A 17 6.59 5.52 -8.32
N ARG A 18 7.79 4.91 -8.20
CA ARG A 18 9.00 5.62 -7.79
C ARG A 18 9.38 6.74 -8.75
N ALA A 19 9.07 6.62 -10.04
CA ALA A 19 9.28 7.72 -10.99
C ALA A 19 8.42 8.94 -10.65
N VAL A 20 7.16 8.74 -10.23
CA VAL A 20 6.30 9.82 -9.74
C VAL A 20 6.84 10.42 -8.45
N TRP A 21 7.27 9.59 -7.49
CA TRP A 21 7.88 10.08 -6.25
C TRP A 21 9.10 10.98 -6.51
N ARG A 22 9.98 10.56 -7.44
CA ARG A 22 11.13 11.41 -7.85
C ARG A 22 10.69 12.72 -8.49
N ALA A 23 9.66 12.70 -9.35
CA ALA A 23 9.13 13.90 -9.98
C ALA A 23 8.51 14.88 -8.96
N LEU A 24 7.83 14.36 -7.94
CA LEU A 24 7.32 15.15 -6.82
C LEU A 24 8.47 15.75 -6.00
N GLY A 25 9.46 14.94 -5.63
CA GLY A 25 10.64 15.38 -4.87
C GLY A 25 11.44 16.47 -5.60
N ALA A 26 11.59 16.38 -6.93
CA ALA A 26 12.24 17.40 -7.75
C ALA A 26 11.52 18.78 -7.68
N ARG A 27 10.28 18.79 -7.22
CA ARG A 27 9.48 20.03 -7.00
C ARG A 27 9.32 20.36 -5.51
N GLY A 28 10.07 19.70 -4.64
CA GLY A 28 9.97 19.89 -3.18
C GLY A 28 8.60 19.50 -2.61
N ILE A 29 7.95 18.50 -3.21
CA ILE A 29 6.69 17.92 -2.73
C ILE A 29 7.02 16.62 -2.02
N ALA A 30 6.67 16.56 -0.72
CA ALA A 30 6.93 15.37 0.10
C ALA A 30 6.17 14.14 -0.41
N SER A 31 6.86 13.03 -0.49
CA SER A 31 6.31 11.73 -0.89
C SER A 31 6.83 10.62 0.02
N PRO A 32 6.23 9.41 0.01
CA PRO A 32 6.82 8.28 0.72
C PRO A 32 8.26 7.97 0.29
N GLY A 33 8.65 8.33 -0.94
CA GLY A 33 10.01 8.13 -1.45
C GLY A 33 11.09 8.97 -0.76
N ASP A 34 10.73 9.92 0.11
CA ASP A 34 11.68 10.68 0.94
C ASP A 34 12.25 9.81 2.08
N GLU A 35 11.57 8.72 2.41
CA GLU A 35 12.06 7.70 3.34
C GLU A 35 12.76 6.57 2.56
N PRO A 36 14.09 6.36 2.73
CA PRO A 36 14.85 5.40 1.92
C PRO A 36 14.35 3.96 2.00
N SER A 37 13.76 3.57 3.13
CA SER A 37 13.21 2.24 3.34
C SER A 37 11.77 2.08 2.82
N ALA A 38 11.11 3.16 2.39
CA ALA A 38 9.75 3.08 1.87
C ALA A 38 9.70 2.39 0.50
N ARG A 39 8.69 1.56 0.33
CA ARG A 39 8.39 0.86 -0.92
C ARG A 39 6.99 1.23 -1.40
N PRO A 40 6.76 1.33 -2.72
CA PRO A 40 5.41 1.39 -3.26
C PRO A 40 4.57 0.21 -2.80
N HIS A 41 3.38 0.49 -2.23
CA HIS A 41 2.56 -0.56 -1.63
C HIS A 41 1.06 -0.23 -1.64
N LEU A 42 0.24 -1.26 -1.46
CA LEU A 42 -1.12 -1.14 -0.92
C LEU A 42 -1.09 -1.56 0.55
N THR A 43 -1.65 -0.74 1.42
CA THR A 43 -1.89 -1.14 2.81
C THR A 43 -3.12 -2.03 2.87
N LEU A 44 -2.98 -3.24 3.43
CA LEU A 44 -4.06 -4.21 3.60
C LEU A 44 -4.65 -4.20 5.01
N GLY A 45 -3.95 -3.61 5.98
CA GLY A 45 -4.43 -3.48 7.35
C GLY A 45 -3.47 -2.68 8.22
N VAL A 46 -4.01 -1.99 9.21
CA VAL A 46 -3.27 -1.21 10.21
C VAL A 46 -3.75 -1.64 11.59
N TYR A 47 -2.80 -1.99 12.47
CA TYR A 47 -3.06 -2.57 13.79
C TYR A 47 -2.25 -1.87 14.88
N GLY A 48 -2.83 -1.66 16.05
CA GLY A 48 -2.12 -1.13 17.22
C GLY A 48 -1.09 -2.11 17.75
N ALA A 49 -1.42 -3.41 17.77
CA ALA A 49 -0.49 -4.47 18.16
C ALA A 49 -0.65 -5.70 17.29
N ILE A 50 0.47 -6.42 17.08
CA ILE A 50 0.50 -7.75 16.45
C ILE A 50 1.43 -8.65 17.27
N ASP A 51 0.96 -9.86 17.58
CA ASP A 51 1.80 -10.93 18.12
C ASP A 51 2.66 -11.51 16.99
N LEU A 52 3.87 -11.01 16.86
CA LEU A 52 4.79 -11.36 15.77
C LEU A 52 5.16 -12.84 15.75
N VAL A 53 5.23 -13.49 16.92
CA VAL A 53 5.61 -14.90 17.03
C VAL A 53 4.52 -15.79 16.44
N ASN A 54 3.28 -15.56 16.86
CA ASN A 54 2.14 -16.37 16.44
C ASN A 54 1.57 -15.95 15.08
N ALA A 55 1.82 -14.71 14.62
CA ALA A 55 1.42 -14.24 13.28
C ALA A 55 2.36 -14.73 12.17
N ALA A 56 3.56 -15.21 12.47
CA ALA A 56 4.56 -15.58 11.46
C ALA A 56 4.06 -16.68 10.49
N ALA A 57 3.46 -17.75 11.02
CA ALA A 57 2.92 -18.85 10.19
C ALA A 57 1.71 -18.41 9.33
N PRO A 58 0.69 -17.71 9.87
CA PRO A 58 -0.36 -17.10 9.07
C PRO A 58 0.14 -16.17 7.96
N LEU A 59 1.13 -15.32 8.24
CA LEU A 59 1.71 -14.43 7.23
C LEU A 59 2.48 -15.21 6.15
N ALA A 60 3.20 -16.29 6.53
CA ALA A 60 3.85 -17.17 5.57
C ALA A 60 2.83 -17.89 4.67
N ALA A 61 1.69 -18.30 5.23
CA ALA A 61 0.59 -18.91 4.46
C ALA A 61 0.04 -17.93 3.41
N LEU A 62 -0.11 -16.65 3.75
CA LEU A 62 -0.53 -15.62 2.80
C LEU A 62 0.37 -15.57 1.54
N ALA A 63 1.69 -15.70 1.72
CA ALA A 63 2.64 -15.66 0.63
C ALA A 63 2.61 -16.94 -0.24
N THR A 64 2.32 -18.09 0.36
CA THR A 64 2.25 -19.39 -0.34
C THR A 64 0.89 -19.65 -0.99
N GLU A 65 -0.20 -19.23 -0.35
CA GLU A 65 -1.55 -19.31 -0.92
C GLU A 65 -1.75 -18.29 -2.04
N GLY A 66 -0.95 -17.22 -2.02
CA GLY A 66 -1.11 -16.05 -2.87
C GLY A 66 -0.80 -16.36 -4.33
N ALA A 67 -1.85 -16.68 -5.09
CA ALA A 67 -1.81 -16.38 -6.51
C ALA A 67 -1.43 -14.91 -6.66
N LEU A 68 -0.57 -14.61 -7.63
CA LEU A 68 -0.25 -13.23 -7.99
C LEU A 68 -1.57 -12.48 -8.23
N VAL A 69 -1.91 -11.54 -7.35
CA VAL A 69 -3.15 -10.76 -7.48
C VAL A 69 -2.92 -9.68 -8.52
N PRO A 70 -3.59 -9.76 -9.68
CA PRO A 70 -3.46 -8.73 -10.71
C PRO A 70 -4.04 -7.41 -10.22
N LEU A 71 -3.41 -6.32 -10.61
CA LEU A 71 -3.84 -4.96 -10.31
C LEU A 71 -3.85 -4.14 -11.60
N THR A 72 -4.82 -3.23 -11.69
CA THR A 72 -4.81 -2.18 -12.71
C THR A 72 -5.08 -0.86 -12.01
N PHE A 73 -4.06 -0.01 -11.88
CA PHE A 73 -4.25 1.36 -11.46
C PHE A 73 -4.95 2.11 -12.61
N ALA A 74 -6.12 2.68 -12.34
CA ALA A 74 -6.98 3.28 -13.37
C ALA A 74 -7.25 4.76 -13.14
N SER A 75 -7.01 5.27 -11.94
CA SER A 75 -7.31 6.67 -11.60
C SER A 75 -6.39 7.21 -10.52
N LEU A 76 -6.40 8.55 -10.38
CA LEU A 76 -5.86 9.24 -9.22
C LEU A 76 -6.99 9.57 -8.26
N GLY A 77 -6.72 9.43 -6.97
CA GLY A 77 -7.64 9.77 -5.91
C GLY A 77 -7.05 10.80 -4.95
N LEU A 78 -7.91 11.42 -4.18
CA LEU A 78 -7.57 12.38 -3.16
C LEU A 78 -8.33 12.03 -1.88
N PHE A 79 -7.62 11.75 -0.78
CA PHE A 79 -8.26 11.84 0.52
C PHE A 79 -8.32 13.31 0.93
N PRO A 80 -9.53 13.78 1.37
CA PRO A 80 -9.71 15.17 1.75
C PRO A 80 -8.70 15.54 2.85
N PRO A 81 -8.19 16.77 2.81
CA PRO A 81 -7.25 17.22 3.80
C PRO A 81 -7.89 17.15 5.20
N SER A 82 -7.21 16.53 6.15
CA SER A 82 -7.28 17.06 7.50
C SER A 82 -6.84 18.54 7.40
N ALA A 83 -7.20 19.43 8.31
CA ALA A 83 -7.12 20.90 8.17
C ALA A 83 -5.87 21.50 7.47
N ARG A 84 -4.84 20.74 7.13
CA ARG A 84 -3.56 21.24 6.58
C ARG A 84 -2.95 20.46 5.42
N GLU A 85 -3.26 19.15 5.25
CA GLU A 85 -2.53 18.31 4.29
C GLU A 85 -3.46 17.28 3.64
N ALA A 86 -3.32 17.11 2.33
CA ALA A 86 -4.05 16.11 1.55
C ALA A 86 -3.14 14.93 1.20
N VAL A 87 -3.75 13.77 0.97
CA VAL A 87 -3.08 12.58 0.41
C VAL A 87 -3.54 12.39 -1.02
N VAL A 88 -2.63 12.42 -1.97
CA VAL A 88 -2.90 12.04 -3.37
C VAL A 88 -2.37 10.63 -3.61
N PHE A 89 -3.15 9.80 -4.27
CA PHE A 89 -2.83 8.39 -4.46
C PHE A 89 -3.22 7.87 -5.85
N ALA A 90 -2.57 6.79 -6.28
CA ALA A 90 -3.03 5.98 -7.39
C ALA A 90 -4.05 4.95 -6.88
N ALA A 91 -5.21 4.88 -7.53
CA ALA A 91 -6.29 3.98 -7.16
C ALA A 91 -6.36 2.79 -8.13
N PRO A 92 -6.24 1.55 -7.64
CA PRO A 92 -6.50 0.38 -8.47
C PRO A 92 -7.99 0.17 -8.70
N ILE A 93 -8.34 -0.52 -9.78
CA ILE A 93 -9.68 -1.08 -9.95
C ILE A 93 -9.91 -2.06 -8.80
N VAL A 94 -11.04 -1.91 -8.11
CA VAL A 94 -11.41 -2.80 -7.00
C VAL A 94 -12.00 -4.07 -7.58
N THR A 95 -11.21 -5.14 -7.59
CA THR A 95 -11.64 -6.47 -8.08
C THR A 95 -12.07 -7.37 -6.93
N ALA A 96 -12.78 -8.45 -7.25
CA ALA A 96 -13.18 -9.46 -6.27
C ALA A 96 -11.95 -10.13 -5.62
N GLU A 97 -10.89 -10.35 -6.39
CA GLU A 97 -9.63 -10.93 -5.94
C GLU A 97 -8.92 -10.02 -4.93
N LEU A 98 -8.87 -8.71 -5.20
CA LEU A 98 -8.28 -7.73 -4.28
C LEU A 98 -9.06 -7.66 -2.95
N LEU A 99 -10.39 -7.69 -3.01
CA LEU A 99 -11.23 -7.73 -1.82
C LEU A 99 -11.10 -9.06 -1.06
N ALA A 100 -10.96 -10.17 -1.78
CA ALA A 100 -10.71 -11.48 -1.16
C ALA A 100 -9.35 -11.52 -0.44
N LEU A 101 -8.29 -10.96 -1.04
CA LEU A 101 -6.99 -10.82 -0.40
C LEU A 101 -7.09 -9.98 0.88
N HIS A 102 -7.73 -8.82 0.82
CA HIS A 102 -7.92 -7.95 1.99
C HIS A 102 -8.67 -8.68 3.12
N ARG A 103 -9.76 -9.40 2.79
CA ARG A 103 -10.50 -10.22 3.76
C ARG A 103 -9.62 -11.32 4.34
N ARG A 104 -8.85 -12.03 3.51
CA ARG A 104 -7.95 -13.11 3.94
C ARG A 104 -6.90 -12.64 4.93
N VAL A 105 -6.28 -11.49 4.69
CA VAL A 105 -5.32 -10.88 5.64
C VAL A 105 -5.97 -10.65 7.01
N ARG A 106 -7.19 -10.11 7.03
CA ARG A 106 -7.91 -9.85 8.26
C ARG A 106 -8.27 -11.13 9.02
N GLU A 107 -8.70 -12.18 8.31
CA GLU A 107 -9.01 -13.49 8.87
C GLU A 107 -7.76 -14.13 9.49
N LEU A 108 -6.65 -14.13 8.77
CA LEU A 108 -5.38 -14.68 9.24
C LEU A 108 -4.86 -13.99 10.51
N LEU A 109 -5.10 -12.69 10.64
CA LEU A 109 -4.60 -11.91 11.77
C LEU A 109 -5.63 -11.72 12.89
N ALA A 110 -6.85 -12.20 12.74
CA ALA A 110 -7.93 -11.96 13.71
C ALA A 110 -7.60 -12.39 15.14
N ALA A 111 -6.86 -13.49 15.29
CA ALA A 111 -6.44 -13.99 16.61
C ALA A 111 -5.09 -13.44 17.08
N HIS A 112 -4.37 -12.71 16.24
CA HIS A 112 -2.97 -12.29 16.46
C HIS A 112 -2.77 -10.78 16.46
N ALA A 113 -3.81 -10.01 16.15
CA ALA A 113 -3.73 -8.56 16.06
C ALA A 113 -4.90 -7.88 16.76
N SER A 114 -4.67 -6.70 17.33
CA SER A 114 -5.68 -5.88 17.98
C SER A 114 -5.67 -4.44 17.47
N ASP A 115 -6.69 -3.67 17.84
CA ASP A 115 -6.83 -2.24 17.53
C ASP A 115 -6.73 -1.95 16.03
N SER A 116 -7.42 -2.78 15.22
CA SER A 116 -7.50 -2.57 13.77
C SER A 116 -8.15 -1.23 13.45
N ALA A 117 -7.49 -0.44 12.62
CA ALA A 117 -8.01 0.85 12.19
C ALA A 117 -9.34 0.69 11.43
N PRO A 118 -10.40 1.43 11.80
CA PRO A 118 -11.77 1.19 11.30
C PRO A 118 -11.93 1.39 9.79
N TYR A 119 -11.15 2.27 9.17
CA TYR A 119 -11.18 2.49 7.72
C TYR A 119 -10.56 1.35 6.89
N TYR A 120 -9.97 0.33 7.54
CA TYR A 120 -9.62 -0.96 6.93
C TYR A 120 -10.64 -2.06 7.22
N ALA A 121 -11.79 -1.73 7.83
CA ALA A 121 -12.87 -2.69 8.01
C ALA A 121 -13.52 -3.06 6.67
N PRO A 122 -14.14 -4.26 6.54
CA PRO A 122 -14.94 -4.61 5.37
C PRO A 122 -15.99 -3.53 5.07
N GLY A 123 -16.10 -3.14 3.80
CA GLY A 123 -17.00 -2.07 3.36
C GLY A 123 -16.47 -0.64 3.58
N GLN A 124 -15.36 -0.46 4.28
CA GLN A 124 -14.70 0.84 4.46
C GLN A 124 -13.34 0.91 3.74
N PHE A 125 -12.83 -0.22 3.28
CA PHE A 125 -11.53 -0.32 2.64
C PHE A 125 -11.51 0.39 1.27
N VAL A 126 -10.62 1.38 1.16
CA VAL A 126 -10.30 2.08 -0.09
C VAL A 126 -8.87 1.72 -0.48
N PRO A 127 -8.66 0.76 -1.40
CA PRO A 127 -7.31 0.39 -1.82
C PRO A 127 -6.63 1.55 -2.55
N HIS A 128 -5.41 1.88 -2.14
CA HIS A 128 -4.67 3.01 -2.70
C HIS A 128 -3.17 2.83 -2.55
N CYS A 129 -2.40 3.34 -3.50
CA CYS A 129 -0.96 3.52 -3.38
C CYS A 129 -0.64 5.02 -3.27
N THR A 130 -0.09 5.42 -2.15
CA THR A 130 0.19 6.82 -1.85
C THR A 130 1.27 7.38 -2.77
N LEU A 131 0.96 8.51 -3.42
CA LEU A 131 1.91 9.27 -4.23
C LEU A 131 2.49 10.46 -3.44
N THR A 132 1.67 11.17 -2.67
CA THR A 132 2.11 12.16 -1.69
C THR A 132 1.23 12.11 -0.45
N GLN A 133 1.80 12.28 0.71
CA GLN A 133 1.10 12.19 2.01
C GLN A 133 1.01 13.53 2.75
N ARG A 134 1.64 14.59 2.24
CA ARG A 134 1.67 15.92 2.86
C ARG A 134 1.52 17.01 1.81
N CYS A 135 0.46 16.90 1.00
CA CYS A 135 0.19 17.89 -0.03
C CYS A 135 -0.53 19.09 0.58
N PRO A 136 0.07 20.28 0.60
CA PRO A 136 -0.65 21.50 0.97
C PRO A 136 -1.83 21.74 0.01
N PRO A 137 -3.02 22.13 0.50
CA PRO A 137 -4.19 22.33 -0.36
C PRO A 137 -3.94 23.25 -1.56
N ALA A 138 -3.15 24.29 -1.38
CA ALA A 138 -2.78 25.23 -2.44
C ALA A 138 -1.94 24.58 -3.57
N ARG A 139 -1.31 23.44 -3.34
CA ARG A 139 -0.46 22.74 -4.32
C ARG A 139 -1.14 21.53 -4.96
N ILE A 140 -2.39 21.23 -4.62
CA ILE A 140 -3.10 20.05 -5.15
C ILE A 140 -3.12 20.02 -6.68
N ALA A 141 -3.41 21.14 -7.33
CA ALA A 141 -3.42 21.23 -8.80
C ALA A 141 -2.05 20.93 -9.41
N GLU A 142 -0.97 21.44 -8.81
CA GLU A 142 0.41 21.15 -9.23
C GLU A 142 0.73 19.65 -9.06
N VAL A 143 0.40 19.09 -7.90
CA VAL A 143 0.62 17.67 -7.60
C VAL A 143 -0.11 16.78 -8.60
N LEU A 144 -1.39 17.04 -8.88
CA LEU A 144 -2.16 16.30 -9.87
C LEU A 144 -1.56 16.46 -11.28
N GLY A 145 -1.04 17.65 -11.62
CA GLY A 145 -0.32 17.90 -12.87
C GLY A 145 0.91 17.01 -13.02
N ILE A 146 1.69 16.82 -11.94
CA ILE A 146 2.85 15.91 -11.92
C ILE A 146 2.39 14.46 -11.97
N CYS A 147 1.41 14.07 -11.16
CA CYS A 147 0.90 12.70 -11.10
C CYS A 147 0.26 12.24 -12.43
N ARG A 148 -0.15 13.14 -13.31
CA ARG A 148 -0.58 12.79 -14.68
C ARG A 148 0.50 12.14 -15.53
N THR A 149 1.77 12.23 -15.16
CA THR A 149 2.87 11.50 -15.81
C THR A 149 2.85 10.01 -15.46
N PHE A 150 2.11 9.60 -14.44
CA PHE A 150 1.88 8.19 -14.13
C PHE A 150 1.10 7.53 -15.28
N PRO A 151 1.59 6.41 -15.85
CA PRO A 151 1.05 5.83 -17.07
C PRO A 151 -0.26 5.08 -16.83
N LEU A 152 -1.35 5.80 -16.58
CA LEU A 152 -2.68 5.21 -16.39
C LEU A 152 -3.35 4.87 -17.73
N PRO A 153 -4.00 3.69 -17.86
CA PRO A 153 -4.05 2.60 -16.89
C PRO A 153 -2.71 1.84 -16.82
N LEU A 154 -2.23 1.57 -15.59
CA LEU A 154 -1.05 0.75 -15.36
C LEU A 154 -1.47 -0.62 -14.82
N THR A 155 -1.19 -1.67 -15.57
CA THR A 155 -1.41 -3.06 -15.16
C THR A 155 -0.15 -3.64 -14.55
N GLY A 156 -0.29 -4.30 -13.42
CA GLY A 156 0.77 -4.98 -12.69
C GLY A 156 0.18 -6.05 -11.76
N GLN A 157 0.94 -6.42 -10.76
CA GLN A 157 0.51 -7.45 -9.80
C GLN A 157 1.15 -7.25 -8.43
N ILE A 158 0.53 -7.81 -7.39
CA ILE A 158 1.15 -7.97 -6.08
C ILE A 158 2.20 -9.08 -6.18
N ALA A 159 3.44 -8.79 -5.76
CA ALA A 159 4.58 -9.69 -5.88
C ALA A 159 5.19 -10.05 -4.51
N ALA A 160 4.83 -9.34 -3.45
CA ALA A 160 5.34 -9.59 -2.11
C ALA A 160 4.44 -8.99 -1.05
N TYR A 161 4.65 -9.41 0.19
CA TYR A 161 4.00 -8.85 1.38
C TYR A 161 5.03 -8.45 2.41
N GLY A 162 4.69 -7.46 3.24
CA GLY A 162 5.50 -7.03 4.36
C GLY A 162 4.67 -6.71 5.58
N LEU A 163 5.29 -6.88 6.74
CA LEU A 163 4.81 -6.36 8.02
C LEU A 163 5.75 -5.27 8.47
N ILE A 164 5.25 -4.07 8.59
CA ILE A 164 6.02 -2.86 8.83
C ILE A 164 5.62 -2.24 10.17
N ALA A 165 6.60 -1.87 10.99
CA ALA A 165 6.41 -0.95 12.11
C ALA A 165 6.62 0.49 11.62
N THR A 166 5.81 1.45 12.06
CA THR A 166 5.81 2.81 11.48
C THR A 166 6.57 3.86 12.29
N ALA A 167 7.02 3.53 13.50
CA ALA A 167 7.71 4.50 14.35
C ALA A 167 8.79 3.84 15.22
N PRO A 168 10.06 3.73 14.76
CA PRO A 168 10.55 4.12 13.43
C PRO A 168 10.08 3.16 12.33
N LEU A 169 10.15 3.61 11.06
CA LEU A 169 9.83 2.73 9.93
C LEU A 169 10.80 1.57 9.87
N ARG A 170 10.30 0.36 10.02
CA ARG A 170 11.12 -0.85 10.04
C ARG A 170 10.34 -2.05 9.52
N GLU A 171 10.91 -2.77 8.58
CA GLU A 171 10.37 -4.05 8.12
C GLU A 171 10.61 -5.11 9.20
N LEU A 172 9.54 -5.74 9.67
CA LEU A 172 9.55 -6.80 10.69
C LEU A 172 9.47 -8.19 10.06
N TRP A 173 8.82 -8.30 8.93
CA TRP A 173 8.68 -9.52 8.17
C TRP A 173 8.47 -9.18 6.68
N HIS A 174 8.99 -10.02 5.82
CA HIS A 174 8.84 -9.94 4.38
C HIS A 174 8.74 -11.33 3.76
N SER A 175 7.91 -11.48 2.74
CA SER A 175 7.85 -12.67 1.91
C SER A 175 7.45 -12.33 0.49
N THR A 176 8.10 -13.01 -0.47
CA THR A 176 7.71 -12.93 -1.88
C THR A 176 6.61 -13.95 -2.16
N THR A 177 5.67 -13.59 -3.04
CA THR A 177 4.73 -14.56 -3.61
C THR A 177 5.50 -15.43 -4.61
N HIS A 178 5.43 -16.73 -4.44
CA HIS A 178 5.97 -17.67 -5.43
C HIS A 178 4.86 -18.05 -6.41
N ARG A 179 5.17 -17.97 -7.70
CA ARG A 179 4.33 -18.61 -8.71
C ARG A 179 4.44 -20.11 -8.48
N ALA A 180 3.33 -20.77 -8.14
CA ALA A 180 3.32 -22.22 -8.17
C ALA A 180 3.66 -22.65 -9.61
N GLU A 181 4.80 -23.28 -9.79
CA GLU A 181 5.13 -23.95 -11.07
C GLU A 181 4.09 -25.06 -11.26
N ARG A 182 3.30 -24.93 -12.32
CA ARG A 182 2.37 -25.96 -12.79
C ARG A 182 3.07 -26.84 -13.80
#